data_bdfb46e4ea511aa6f0940bee1c343186
#
_entry.id   bdfb46e4ea511aa6f0940bee1c343186
#
_cell.length_a   1.000
_cell.length_b   1.000
_cell.length_c   1.000
_cell.angle_alpha   90.00
_cell.angle_beta   90.00
_cell.angle_gamma   90.00
#
_symmetry.space_group_name_H-M   'P 1'
#
loop_
_entity.id
_entity.type
_entity.pdbx_description
1 polymer ?
#
loop_
_entity_poly.entity_id
_entity_poly.type
_entity_poly.pdbx_seq_one_letter_code
_entity_poly.pdbx_strand_id
1 'polypeptide(L)'
;TLRTFHAGGTAANIAADATIRAKHASRLKFEELRTVDTLEPDGTPVKIVVSRLSEVRFVDVNTGIVLSSHNIPYGSKLYAGEDDLVEKGKVIASWDPFNAVIVTEVAGKVDFESVIENITYKVETDESTGLHEIVIIESKDKNKIPTVHINDENGNSLHNYNLPVGGHVVVENGDVLKAGDIILEIDGKDVEG
;
A
#
# COMPACT_ATOMS: atom_id res chain seq x y z
N THR A 1 -9.63 1.73 -16.53
CA THR A 1 -10.79 2.27 -17.27
C THR A 1 -12.07 1.51 -16.97
N LEU A 2 -12.03 0.18 -16.92
CA LEU A 2 -13.20 -0.60 -16.53
C LEU A 2 -13.64 -0.35 -15.09
N ARG A 3 -12.75 0.13 -14.26
CA ARG A 3 -13.05 0.49 -12.87
C ARG A 3 -14.05 1.63 -12.77
N THR A 4 -14.05 2.54 -13.73
CA THR A 4 -14.99 3.65 -13.71
C THR A 4 -16.44 3.22 -13.96
N PHE A 5 -16.63 2.11 -14.63
CA PHE A 5 -17.97 1.57 -14.86
C PHE A 5 -18.59 0.96 -13.60
N HIS A 6 -17.77 0.59 -12.65
CA HIS A 6 -18.25 0.05 -11.39
C HIS A 6 -18.49 1.14 -10.34
N ALA A 7 -18.39 2.39 -10.76
CA ALA A 7 -18.49 3.53 -9.87
C ALA A 7 -19.92 3.82 -9.38
N GLY A 8 -20.93 3.12 -9.86
CA GLY A 8 -22.29 3.27 -9.36
C GLY A 8 -22.47 2.62 -7.97
N GLY A 9 -23.58 1.94 -7.79
CA GLY A 9 -23.92 1.26 -6.54
C GLY A 9 -22.86 0.26 -6.07
N THR A 10 -22.19 -0.41 -7.02
CA THR A 10 -21.15 -1.39 -6.70
C THR A 10 -19.92 -0.70 -6.08
N ALA A 11 -19.54 0.47 -6.58
CA ALA A 11 -18.41 1.21 -6.04
C ALA A 11 -18.67 1.68 -4.61
N ALA A 12 -19.90 2.07 -4.29
CA ALA A 12 -20.29 2.46 -2.95
C ALA A 12 -20.17 1.29 -1.97
N ASN A 13 -20.58 0.09 -2.38
CA ASN A 13 -20.46 -1.10 -1.55
C ASN A 13 -19.01 -1.51 -1.34
N ILE A 14 -18.21 -1.42 -2.39
CA ILE A 14 -16.78 -1.74 -2.33
C ILE A 14 -16.05 -0.73 -1.45
N ALA A 15 -16.38 0.55 -1.55
CA ALA A 15 -15.80 1.57 -0.70
C ALA A 15 -16.15 1.34 0.78
N ALA A 16 -17.35 0.85 1.05
CA ALA A 16 -17.75 0.49 2.41
C ALA A 16 -16.94 -0.70 2.94
N ASP A 17 -16.70 -1.70 2.09
CA ASP A 17 -15.89 -2.87 2.45
C ASP A 17 -14.41 -2.55 2.56
N ALA A 18 -13.96 -1.48 1.95
CA ALA A 18 -12.57 -1.05 1.94
C ALA A 18 -12.27 0.02 3.01
N THR A 19 -13.08 0.08 4.04
CA THR A 19 -12.88 0.99 5.17
C THR A 19 -13.13 0.27 6.49
N ILE A 20 -12.47 0.77 7.53
CA ILE A 20 -12.78 0.39 8.92
C ILE A 20 -13.42 1.61 9.56
N ARG A 21 -14.65 1.45 10.07
CA ARG A 21 -15.41 2.50 10.75
C ARG A 21 -15.71 2.08 12.17
N ALA A 22 -15.71 3.04 13.08
CA ALA A 22 -16.16 2.81 14.44
C ALA A 22 -17.68 2.59 14.45
N LYS A 23 -18.12 1.48 15.02
CA LYS A 23 -19.55 1.17 15.18
C LYS A 23 -20.12 1.74 16.47
N HIS A 24 -19.24 2.08 17.40
CA HIS A 24 -19.59 2.63 18.70
C HIS A 24 -18.57 3.66 19.11
N ALA A 25 -18.96 4.59 19.98
CA ALA A 25 -17.99 5.46 20.64
C ALA A 25 -17.02 4.58 21.43
N SER A 26 -15.73 4.73 21.19
CA SER A 26 -14.72 3.81 21.74
C SER A 26 -13.33 4.45 21.75
N ARG A 27 -12.44 3.79 22.46
CA ARG A 27 -11.00 4.10 22.45
C ARG A 27 -10.29 3.10 21.54
N LEU A 28 -9.38 3.59 20.75
CA LEU A 28 -8.63 2.74 19.82
C LEU A 28 -7.38 2.17 20.48
N LYS A 29 -7.15 0.87 20.26
CA LYS A 29 -5.92 0.18 20.61
C LYS A 29 -5.41 -0.54 19.38
N PHE A 30 -4.12 -0.42 19.10
CA PHE A 30 -3.49 -1.06 17.94
C PHE A 30 -2.50 -2.12 18.39
N GLU A 31 -2.43 -3.21 17.61
CA GLU A 31 -1.46 -4.29 17.79
C GLU A 31 -0.63 -4.43 16.53
N GLU A 32 0.68 -4.63 16.69
CA GLU A 32 1.63 -4.86 15.59
C GLU A 32 1.57 -3.77 14.50
N LEU A 33 1.28 -2.53 14.91
CA LEU A 33 1.15 -1.42 13.96
C LEU A 33 2.49 -0.72 13.74
N ARG A 34 2.90 -0.63 12.47
CA ARG A 34 3.97 0.26 12.02
C ARG A 34 3.45 1.12 10.89
N THR A 35 3.75 2.40 10.93
CA THR A 35 3.30 3.35 9.92
C THR A 35 4.44 4.24 9.47
N VAL A 36 4.28 4.86 8.30
CA VAL A 36 5.14 5.95 7.85
C VAL A 36 4.26 7.15 7.57
N ASP A 37 4.80 8.33 7.81
CA ASP A 37 4.10 9.59 7.56
C ASP A 37 4.30 10.00 6.10
N THR A 38 3.22 10.41 5.45
CA THR A 38 3.27 10.95 4.10
C THR A 38 2.23 12.06 3.97
N LEU A 39 2.11 12.61 2.77
CA LEU A 39 1.13 13.66 2.49
C LEU A 39 0.19 13.20 1.38
N GLU A 40 -1.08 13.54 1.55
CA GLU A 40 -2.06 13.41 0.48
C GLU A 40 -1.72 14.41 -0.65
N PRO A 41 -2.27 14.22 -1.86
CA PRO A 41 -2.04 15.18 -2.95
C PRO A 41 -2.42 16.61 -2.62
N ASP A 42 -3.36 16.82 -1.69
CA ASP A 42 -3.77 18.16 -1.22
C ASP A 42 -2.86 18.71 -0.11
N GLY A 43 -1.82 17.96 0.29
CA GLY A 43 -0.90 18.35 1.34
C GLY A 43 -1.29 17.92 2.76
N THR A 44 -2.42 17.26 2.92
CA THR A 44 -2.89 16.78 4.23
C THR A 44 -2.00 15.64 4.73
N PRO A 45 -1.50 15.68 5.97
CA PRO A 45 -0.73 14.57 6.52
C PRO A 45 -1.57 13.31 6.66
N VAL A 46 -0.99 12.17 6.28
CA VAL A 46 -1.64 10.86 6.42
C VAL A 46 -0.56 9.83 6.77
N LYS A 47 -0.98 8.77 7.49
CA LYS A 47 -0.09 7.65 7.82
C LYS A 47 -0.42 6.47 6.91
N ILE A 48 0.61 5.80 6.43
CA ILE A 48 0.47 4.58 5.63
C ILE A 48 0.93 3.40 6.48
N VAL A 49 0.11 2.36 6.53
CA VAL A 49 0.41 1.14 7.28
C VAL A 49 1.44 0.31 6.50
N VAL A 50 2.58 0.02 7.14
CA VAL A 50 3.68 -0.74 6.53
C VAL A 50 3.95 -2.07 7.23
N SER A 51 3.09 -2.46 8.16
CA SER A 51 3.12 -3.75 8.83
C SER A 51 2.07 -4.67 8.24
N ARG A 52 2.31 -5.99 8.31
CA ARG A 52 1.45 -6.98 7.66
C ARG A 52 0.39 -7.58 8.58
N LEU A 53 0.60 -7.54 9.88
CA LEU A 53 -0.27 -8.18 10.86
C LEU A 53 -0.90 -7.16 11.80
N SER A 54 -1.21 -5.98 11.29
CA SER A 54 -1.78 -4.90 12.10
C SER A 54 -3.23 -5.18 12.43
N GLU A 55 -3.61 -4.84 13.66
CA GLU A 55 -4.99 -4.98 14.15
C GLU A 55 -5.38 -3.72 14.90
N VAL A 56 -6.62 -3.28 14.73
CA VAL A 56 -7.21 -2.24 15.55
C VAL A 56 -8.32 -2.85 16.42
N ARG A 57 -8.34 -2.48 17.69
CA ARG A 57 -9.37 -2.87 18.65
C ARG A 57 -10.13 -1.65 19.10
N PHE A 58 -11.45 -1.78 19.12
CA PHE A 58 -12.35 -0.75 19.63
C PHE A 58 -12.73 -1.14 21.04
N VAL A 59 -12.33 -0.32 22.01
CA VAL A 59 -12.48 -0.63 23.44
C VAL A 59 -13.50 0.32 24.06
N ASP A 60 -14.42 -0.23 24.84
CA ASP A 60 -15.40 0.57 25.56
C ASP A 60 -14.69 1.48 26.56
N VAL A 61 -15.00 2.77 26.53
CA VAL A 61 -14.31 3.79 27.34
C VAL A 61 -14.60 3.66 28.83
N ASN A 62 -15.74 3.04 29.18
CA ASN A 62 -16.18 2.90 30.58
C ASN A 62 -15.74 1.58 31.20
N THR A 63 -15.80 0.49 30.44
CA THR A 63 -15.56 -0.86 30.94
C THR A 63 -14.22 -1.44 30.58
N GLY A 64 -13.56 -0.91 29.54
CA GLY A 64 -12.32 -1.47 29.02
C GLY A 64 -12.48 -2.76 28.23
N ILE A 65 -13.73 -3.13 27.93
CA ILE A 65 -14.03 -4.35 27.17
C ILE A 65 -13.82 -4.09 25.69
N VAL A 66 -13.19 -5.05 24.99
CA VAL A 66 -13.03 -4.99 23.53
C VAL A 66 -14.38 -5.25 22.88
N LEU A 67 -14.90 -4.25 22.17
CA LEU A 67 -16.20 -4.34 21.48
C LEU A 67 -16.07 -5.00 20.13
N SER A 68 -14.99 -4.72 19.42
CA SER A 68 -14.70 -5.33 18.12
C SER A 68 -13.22 -5.16 17.78
N SER A 69 -12.75 -5.96 16.82
CA SER A 69 -11.40 -5.85 16.31
C SER A 69 -11.41 -6.12 14.81
N HIS A 70 -10.45 -5.50 14.10
CA HIS A 70 -10.32 -5.65 12.65
C HIS A 70 -8.84 -5.67 12.27
N ASN A 71 -8.51 -6.49 11.28
CA ASN A 71 -7.17 -6.46 10.69
C ASN A 71 -7.07 -5.27 9.75
N ILE A 72 -5.93 -4.60 9.76
CA ILE A 72 -5.66 -3.45 8.91
C ILE A 72 -4.71 -3.91 7.80
N PRO A 73 -5.14 -3.86 6.52
CA PRO A 73 -4.28 -4.28 5.41
C PRO A 73 -3.02 -3.41 5.27
N TYR A 74 -1.93 -4.05 4.86
CA TYR A 74 -0.72 -3.34 4.45
C TYR A 74 -1.07 -2.32 3.36
N GLY A 75 -0.48 -1.14 3.43
CA GLY A 75 -0.73 -0.08 2.45
C GLY A 75 -1.95 0.79 2.75
N SER A 76 -2.71 0.46 3.80
CA SER A 76 -3.88 1.26 4.20
C SER A 76 -3.48 2.66 4.63
N LYS A 77 -4.36 3.62 4.36
CA LYS A 77 -4.28 4.96 4.96
C LYS A 77 -4.93 4.91 6.32
N LEU A 78 -4.26 5.47 7.32
CA LEU A 78 -4.73 5.47 8.71
C LEU A 78 -5.04 6.90 9.14
N TYR A 79 -6.23 7.11 9.70
CA TYR A 79 -6.75 8.43 10.06
C TYR A 79 -6.88 8.67 11.55
N ALA A 80 -6.45 7.71 12.37
CA ALA A 80 -6.52 7.82 13.83
C ALA A 80 -5.32 7.12 14.44
N GLY A 81 -5.02 7.41 15.70
CA GLY A 81 -3.85 6.90 16.41
C GLY A 81 -4.19 6.14 17.67
N GLU A 82 -3.15 5.61 18.33
CA GLU A 82 -3.25 4.88 19.60
C GLU A 82 -3.92 5.76 20.65
N ASP A 83 -4.85 5.17 21.39
CA ASP A 83 -5.61 5.80 22.45
C ASP A 83 -6.56 6.92 22.01
N ASP A 84 -6.75 7.12 20.73
CA ASP A 84 -7.74 8.11 20.24
C ASP A 84 -9.14 7.69 20.66
N LEU A 85 -9.92 8.68 21.08
CA LEU A 85 -11.34 8.51 21.33
C LEU A 85 -12.09 8.83 20.05
N VAL A 86 -12.87 7.87 19.58
CA VAL A 86 -13.62 8.02 18.33
C VAL A 86 -15.10 7.85 18.56
N GLU A 87 -15.90 8.54 17.76
CA GLU A 87 -17.34 8.42 17.79
C GLU A 87 -17.81 7.44 16.71
N LYS A 88 -19.04 6.97 16.85
CA LYS A 88 -19.68 6.12 15.86
C LYS A 88 -19.62 6.75 14.47
N GLY A 89 -19.18 5.98 13.49
CA GLY A 89 -19.08 6.43 12.10
C GLY A 89 -17.73 6.98 11.69
N LYS A 90 -16.81 7.22 12.63
CA LYS A 90 -15.46 7.68 12.30
C LYS A 90 -14.72 6.64 11.47
N VAL A 91 -14.19 7.07 10.33
CA VAL A 91 -13.35 6.23 9.48
C VAL A 91 -11.96 6.17 10.10
N ILE A 92 -11.49 4.97 10.40
CA ILE A 92 -10.19 4.73 11.03
C ILE A 92 -9.13 4.44 9.98
N ALA A 93 -9.49 3.64 8.98
CA ALA A 93 -8.58 3.25 7.91
C ALA A 93 -9.34 3.05 6.61
N SER A 94 -8.64 3.24 5.49
CA SER A 94 -9.19 2.95 4.17
C SER A 94 -8.09 2.40 3.26
N TRP A 95 -8.48 1.62 2.27
CA TRP A 95 -7.55 1.06 1.29
C TRP A 95 -8.27 0.86 -0.04
N ASP A 96 -7.49 0.58 -1.10
CA ASP A 96 -8.03 0.24 -2.41
C ASP A 96 -8.21 -1.28 -2.47
N PRO A 97 -9.45 -1.79 -2.55
CA PRO A 97 -9.68 -3.24 -2.58
C PRO A 97 -9.30 -3.88 -3.91
N PHE A 98 -9.06 -3.09 -4.96
CA PHE A 98 -8.74 -3.60 -6.29
C PHE A 98 -7.24 -3.65 -6.56
N ASN A 99 -6.47 -2.83 -5.88
CA ASN A 99 -5.03 -2.71 -6.12
C ASN A 99 -4.26 -2.89 -4.83
N ALA A 100 -3.34 -3.83 -4.82
CA ALA A 100 -2.34 -3.89 -3.77
C ALA A 100 -1.17 -2.98 -4.15
N VAL A 101 -0.45 -2.46 -3.17
CA VAL A 101 0.71 -1.60 -3.40
C VAL A 101 1.87 -2.08 -2.57
N ILE A 102 3.10 -1.77 -3.04
CA ILE A 102 4.29 -1.83 -2.21
C ILE A 102 4.78 -0.40 -2.06
N VAL A 103 4.94 0.04 -0.81
CA VAL A 103 5.41 1.39 -0.49
C VAL A 103 6.76 1.30 0.21
N THR A 104 7.60 2.32 0.04
CA THR A 104 8.87 2.35 0.75
C THR A 104 8.67 2.80 2.20
N GLU A 105 9.32 2.10 3.12
CA GLU A 105 9.31 2.47 4.54
C GLU A 105 10.32 3.57 4.85
N VAL A 106 11.29 3.80 3.96
CA VAL A 106 12.39 4.73 4.19
C VAL A 106 12.57 5.66 2.99
N ALA A 107 13.09 6.84 3.23
CA ALA A 107 13.49 7.75 2.17
C ALA A 107 14.85 7.32 1.61
N GLY A 108 15.05 7.49 0.31
CA GLY A 108 16.31 7.16 -0.31
C GLY A 108 16.22 7.10 -1.82
N LYS A 109 17.30 6.65 -2.44
CA LYS A 109 17.43 6.56 -3.89
C LYS A 109 17.19 5.14 -4.38
N VAL A 110 16.40 5.02 -5.43
CA VAL A 110 16.07 3.73 -6.04
C VAL A 110 17.27 3.17 -6.79
N ASP A 111 17.59 1.91 -6.52
CA ASP A 111 18.60 1.15 -7.24
C ASP A 111 18.00 -0.21 -7.61
N PHE A 112 17.88 -0.48 -8.90
CA PHE A 112 17.32 -1.74 -9.39
C PHE A 112 18.37 -2.85 -9.39
N GLU A 113 17.97 -4.03 -8.94
CA GLU A 113 18.78 -5.24 -9.04
C GLU A 113 17.98 -6.30 -9.80
N SER A 114 18.60 -6.87 -10.82
CA SER A 114 17.99 -7.93 -11.64
C SER A 114 16.67 -7.53 -12.29
N VAL A 115 16.52 -6.26 -12.59
CA VAL A 115 15.37 -5.74 -13.34
C VAL A 115 15.82 -5.64 -14.80
N ILE A 116 15.56 -6.71 -15.58
CA ILE A 116 16.12 -6.92 -16.91
C ILE A 116 14.99 -7.14 -17.90
N GLU A 117 14.94 -6.32 -18.94
CA GLU A 117 13.89 -6.40 -19.96
C GLU A 117 13.88 -7.78 -20.63
N ASN A 118 12.69 -8.32 -20.80
CA ASN A 118 12.41 -9.64 -21.38
C ASN A 118 12.93 -10.83 -20.58
N ILE A 119 13.52 -10.60 -19.40
CA ILE A 119 13.94 -11.65 -18.46
C ILE A 119 13.11 -11.59 -17.19
N THR A 120 13.09 -10.42 -16.53
CA THR A 120 12.32 -10.23 -15.29
C THR A 120 11.16 -9.25 -15.45
N TYR A 121 11.15 -8.44 -16.52
CA TYR A 121 10.01 -7.58 -16.81
C TYR A 121 9.82 -7.47 -18.32
N LYS A 122 8.64 -6.99 -18.70
CA LYS A 122 8.32 -6.57 -20.06
C LYS A 122 7.75 -5.16 -20.01
N VAL A 123 7.82 -4.47 -21.14
CA VAL A 123 7.21 -3.16 -21.27
C VAL A 123 5.84 -3.34 -21.93
N GLU A 124 4.82 -2.82 -21.29
CA GLU A 124 3.47 -2.77 -21.85
C GLU A 124 3.11 -1.32 -22.15
N THR A 125 2.42 -1.11 -23.27
CA THR A 125 1.94 0.21 -23.64
C THR A 125 0.47 0.32 -23.31
N ASP A 126 0.09 1.31 -22.51
CA ASP A 126 -1.31 1.62 -22.27
C ASP A 126 -1.83 2.35 -23.51
N GLU A 127 -2.75 1.70 -24.24
CA GLU A 127 -3.31 2.24 -25.48
C GLU A 127 -4.08 3.54 -25.26
N SER A 128 -4.66 3.73 -24.07
CA SER A 128 -5.45 4.92 -23.79
C SER A 128 -4.60 6.15 -23.50
N THR A 129 -3.44 5.97 -22.86
CA THR A 129 -2.55 7.08 -22.46
C THR A 129 -1.29 7.17 -23.29
N GLY A 130 -0.93 6.10 -24.01
CA GLY A 130 0.34 6.02 -24.73
C GLY A 130 1.55 5.84 -23.82
N LEU A 131 1.36 5.68 -22.53
CA LEU A 131 2.44 5.50 -21.56
C LEU A 131 2.95 4.07 -21.57
N HIS A 132 4.25 3.93 -21.38
CA HIS A 132 4.91 2.63 -21.24
C HIS A 132 4.99 2.26 -19.77
N GLU A 133 4.60 1.02 -19.44
CA GLU A 133 4.66 0.49 -18.09
C GLU A 133 5.59 -0.71 -18.00
N ILE A 134 6.35 -0.78 -16.91
CA ILE A 134 7.19 -1.94 -16.59
C ILE A 134 6.35 -2.92 -15.80
N VAL A 135 6.17 -4.13 -16.35
CA VAL A 135 5.38 -5.18 -15.71
C VAL A 135 6.30 -6.36 -15.41
N ILE A 136 6.34 -6.76 -14.14
CA ILE A 136 7.19 -7.88 -13.72
C ILE A 136 6.60 -9.19 -14.25
N ILE A 137 7.45 -9.98 -14.90
CA ILE A 137 7.08 -11.30 -15.41
C ILE A 137 7.79 -12.38 -14.62
N GLU A 138 7.35 -13.62 -14.79
CA GLU A 138 8.06 -14.76 -14.24
C GLU A 138 9.47 -14.78 -14.83
N SER A 139 10.48 -14.80 -13.96
CA SER A 139 11.87 -14.73 -14.40
C SER A 139 12.26 -15.95 -15.24
N LYS A 140 12.83 -15.70 -16.40
CA LYS A 140 13.36 -16.74 -17.27
C LYS A 140 14.68 -17.32 -16.72
N ASP A 141 15.29 -16.60 -15.80
CA ASP A 141 16.48 -17.04 -15.09
C ASP A 141 16.16 -17.05 -13.58
N LYS A 142 16.06 -18.23 -12.99
CA LYS A 142 15.68 -18.38 -11.59
C LYS A 142 16.69 -17.82 -10.59
N ASN A 143 17.89 -17.50 -11.06
CA ASN A 143 18.92 -16.85 -10.24
C ASN A 143 18.72 -15.32 -10.21
N LYS A 144 17.80 -14.80 -11.01
CA LYS A 144 17.51 -13.37 -11.10
C LYS A 144 16.19 -13.07 -10.41
N ILE A 145 16.26 -12.38 -9.28
CA ILE A 145 15.06 -11.94 -8.54
C ILE A 145 14.99 -10.42 -8.64
N PRO A 146 13.99 -9.87 -9.36
CA PRO A 146 13.90 -8.43 -9.50
C PRO A 146 13.66 -7.77 -8.14
N THR A 147 14.51 -6.81 -7.80
CA THR A 147 14.54 -6.19 -6.48
C THR A 147 14.76 -4.68 -6.64
N VAL A 148 14.07 -3.91 -5.81
CA VAL A 148 14.33 -2.47 -5.65
C VAL A 148 15.05 -2.28 -4.32
N HIS A 149 16.24 -1.68 -4.38
CA HIS A 149 16.95 -1.22 -3.18
C HIS A 149 16.67 0.26 -2.98
N ILE A 150 16.46 0.65 -1.75
CA ILE A 150 16.41 2.07 -1.37
C ILE A 150 17.71 2.37 -0.66
N ASN A 151 18.55 3.19 -1.29
CA ASN A 151 19.90 3.46 -0.83
C ASN A 151 20.02 4.83 -0.17
N ASP A 152 20.94 4.94 0.80
CA ASP A 152 21.30 6.21 1.40
C ASP A 152 22.23 7.03 0.49
N GLU A 153 22.67 8.19 0.96
CA GLU A 153 23.56 9.09 0.21
C GLU A 153 24.93 8.46 -0.10
N ASN A 154 25.32 7.47 0.69
CA ASN A 154 26.60 6.78 0.52
C ASN A 154 26.50 5.53 -0.36
N GLY A 155 25.31 5.23 -0.88
CA GLY A 155 25.07 4.05 -1.70
C GLY A 155 24.81 2.78 -0.91
N ASN A 156 24.63 2.85 0.40
CA ASN A 156 24.31 1.70 1.24
C ASN A 156 22.81 1.40 1.19
N SER A 157 22.46 0.13 1.02
CA SER A 157 21.05 -0.28 1.00
C SER A 157 20.43 -0.15 2.39
N LEU A 158 19.41 0.71 2.51
CA LEU A 158 18.65 0.88 3.74
C LEU A 158 17.53 -0.17 3.83
N HIS A 159 16.93 -0.50 2.70
CA HIS A 159 15.85 -1.47 2.61
C HIS A 159 15.78 -2.01 1.19
N ASN A 160 15.20 -3.19 1.03
CA ASN A 160 14.99 -3.75 -0.30
C ASN A 160 13.61 -4.40 -0.39
N TYR A 161 13.09 -4.46 -1.62
CA TYR A 161 11.76 -4.98 -1.91
C TYR A 161 11.84 -5.88 -3.12
N ASN A 162 11.46 -7.14 -2.96
CA ASN A 162 11.31 -8.05 -4.09
C ASN A 162 10.05 -7.69 -4.86
N LEU A 163 10.14 -7.70 -6.17
CA LEU A 163 9.04 -7.29 -7.04
C LEU A 163 8.27 -8.52 -7.50
N PRO A 164 6.99 -8.66 -7.09
CA PRO A 164 6.19 -9.82 -7.46
C PRO A 164 5.77 -9.80 -8.92
N VAL A 165 5.56 -10.98 -9.47
CA VAL A 165 5.05 -11.15 -10.84
C VAL A 165 3.66 -10.50 -10.96
N GLY A 166 3.44 -9.80 -12.06
CA GLY A 166 2.21 -9.06 -12.30
C GLY A 166 2.25 -7.62 -11.79
N GLY A 167 3.28 -7.26 -11.02
CA GLY A 167 3.41 -5.91 -10.49
C GLY A 167 3.81 -4.90 -11.55
N HIS A 168 3.20 -3.72 -11.49
CA HIS A 168 3.52 -2.57 -12.34
C HIS A 168 4.45 -1.65 -11.55
N VAL A 169 5.70 -1.54 -12.00
CA VAL A 169 6.70 -0.71 -11.33
C VAL A 169 6.47 0.75 -11.69
N VAL A 170 6.27 1.60 -10.68
CA VAL A 170 5.93 3.02 -10.89
C VAL A 170 7.11 3.95 -10.63
N VAL A 171 8.28 3.41 -10.29
CA VAL A 171 9.49 4.18 -10.06
C VAL A 171 10.55 3.85 -11.12
N GLU A 172 11.50 4.74 -11.29
CA GLU A 172 12.64 4.55 -12.19
C GLU A 172 13.93 4.42 -11.38
N ASN A 173 14.92 3.78 -11.98
CA ASN A 173 16.24 3.67 -11.37
C ASN A 173 16.82 5.07 -11.18
N GLY A 174 17.26 5.36 -9.95
CA GLY A 174 17.80 6.67 -9.62
C GLY A 174 16.80 7.66 -9.02
N ASP A 175 15.52 7.32 -8.98
CA ASP A 175 14.52 8.18 -8.35
C ASP A 175 14.82 8.36 -6.87
N VAL A 176 14.54 9.56 -6.35
CA VAL A 176 14.63 9.87 -4.93
C VAL A 176 13.23 9.80 -4.34
N LEU A 177 13.03 8.88 -3.41
CA LEU A 177 11.73 8.63 -2.79
C LEU A 177 11.69 9.14 -1.35
N LYS A 178 10.48 9.42 -0.90
CA LYS A 178 10.18 9.69 0.50
C LYS A 178 9.51 8.47 1.11
N ALA A 179 9.59 8.31 2.42
CA ALA A 179 8.86 7.25 3.11
C ALA A 179 7.37 7.34 2.77
N GLY A 180 6.77 6.21 2.43
CA GLY A 180 5.37 6.13 2.03
C GLY A 180 5.12 6.24 0.53
N ASP A 181 6.13 6.53 -0.28
CA ASP A 181 5.98 6.57 -1.74
C ASP A 181 5.75 5.17 -2.29
N ILE A 182 4.93 5.07 -3.32
CA ILE A 182 4.59 3.80 -3.97
C ILE A 182 5.73 3.38 -4.90
N ILE A 183 6.18 2.13 -4.76
CA ILE A 183 7.20 1.51 -5.62
C ILE A 183 6.54 0.71 -6.74
N LEU A 184 5.46 0.01 -6.41
CA LEU A 184 4.83 -0.95 -7.29
C LEU A 184 3.35 -1.05 -6.98
N GLU A 185 2.55 -1.25 -8.03
CA GLU A 185 1.11 -1.49 -7.92
C GLU A 185 0.78 -2.84 -8.52
N ILE A 186 -0.09 -3.60 -7.86
CA ILE A 186 -0.59 -4.88 -8.35
C ILE A 186 -2.09 -4.75 -8.54
N ASP A 187 -2.55 -4.94 -9.78
CA ASP A 187 -3.99 -4.99 -10.06
C ASP A 187 -4.54 -6.28 -9.45
N GLY A 188 -5.67 -6.17 -8.75
CA GLY A 188 -6.32 -7.32 -8.12
C GLY A 188 -6.66 -8.45 -9.09
N LYS A 189 -6.78 -8.17 -10.38
CA LYS A 189 -6.97 -9.19 -11.41
C LYS A 189 -5.74 -10.07 -11.62
N ASP A 190 -4.57 -9.51 -11.36
CA ASP A 190 -3.31 -10.23 -11.57
C ASP A 190 -2.95 -11.11 -10.37
N VAL A 191 -3.60 -10.89 -9.24
CA VAL A 191 -3.35 -11.68 -8.02
C VAL A 191 -4.02 -13.05 -8.09
N GLU A 192 -5.06 -13.20 -8.90
CA GLU A 192 -5.81 -14.45 -9.06
C GLU A 192 -5.26 -15.36 -10.14
N GLY A 193 -4.28 -14.90 -10.86
CA GLY A 193 -3.68 -15.63 -11.97
C GLY A 193 -2.72 -16.77 -11.57
#